data_9aa7a386e2808acc5adfa071b570d744
#
_entry.id   9aa7a386e2808acc5adfa071b570d744
#
_cell.length_a   1.000
_cell.length_b   1.000
_cell.length_c   1.000
_cell.angle_alpha   90.00
_cell.angle_beta   90.00
_cell.angle_gamma   90.00
#
_symmetry.space_group_name_H-M   'P 1'
#
loop_
_entity.id
_entity.type
_entity.pdbx_description
1 polymer ?
#
loop_
_entity_poly.entity_id
_entity_poly.type
_entity_poly.pdbx_seq_one_letter_code
_entity_poly.pdbx_strand_id
1 'polypeptide(L)'
;MFEYFYNEILRRTIISFGTLFNDITIKKSDSSDDVVSVVKVPLAYGPTQKFLARLEQSPDLNKPFAITLPRMSFEFTGLTYDSSRKVTTTQTFTVKDPDSATDTKKSYMPVPYNMAFELSIMTKLNDDALQIVEQILPYFQPAYNLSVELVESIQEKRDIPVVLENITMSDEYEGDYTSRRVLLYTLRFTAKTYLFGPATKVTKDIIKKATINYISGKDSTSGIREYSYSVTPRAIKNYDGDVATTLADDITAKVAYIEVADASGLSADSYIVIGEEEIYIKSISGNKLAVRRGEDNTTATAHVKGADVGKITAADNALIEEGDDFGFDGTF
;
A
#
# COMPACT_ATOMS: atom_id res chain seq x y z
N MET A 1 -12.57 11.25 23.45
CA MET A 1 -11.38 11.96 23.92
C MET A 1 -10.29 11.74 22.89
N PHE A 2 -9.51 12.78 22.53
CA PHE A 2 -8.53 12.67 21.44
C PHE A 2 -7.29 11.96 21.95
N GLU A 3 -6.95 10.83 21.30
CA GLU A 3 -5.69 10.13 21.49
C GLU A 3 -4.66 10.68 20.51
N TYR A 4 -3.38 10.72 20.90
CA TYR A 4 -2.32 11.20 20.01
C TYR A 4 -2.10 10.21 18.87
N PHE A 5 -2.20 10.71 17.63
CA PHE A 5 -1.79 10.00 16.42
C PHE A 5 -1.26 10.99 15.38
N TYR A 6 -0.37 10.55 14.54
CA TYR A 6 0.19 11.38 13.46
C TYR A 6 0.55 10.50 12.26
N ASN A 7 -0.28 10.56 11.21
CA ASN A 7 -0.11 9.79 9.97
C ASN A 7 0.72 10.53 8.90
N GLU A 8 1.22 11.72 9.16
CA GLU A 8 1.99 12.57 8.24
C GLU A 8 1.30 12.90 6.90
N ILE A 9 0.00 12.67 6.76
CA ILE A 9 -0.73 12.81 5.49
C ILE A 9 -0.54 14.18 4.84
N LEU A 10 -0.74 15.25 5.62
CA LEU A 10 -0.59 16.62 5.12
C LEU A 10 0.84 16.88 4.66
N ARG A 11 1.82 16.47 5.45
CA ARG A 11 3.24 16.64 5.14
C ARG A 11 3.62 15.89 3.86
N ARG A 12 3.21 14.62 3.74
CA ARG A 12 3.47 13.79 2.55
C ARG A 12 2.84 14.38 1.31
N THR A 13 1.60 14.87 1.41
CA THR A 13 0.90 15.54 0.29
C THR A 13 1.62 16.82 -0.14
N ILE A 14 2.08 17.66 0.80
CA ILE A 14 2.84 18.89 0.51
C ILE A 14 4.16 18.55 -0.20
N ILE A 15 4.90 17.57 0.29
CA ILE A 15 6.16 17.12 -0.33
C ILE A 15 5.90 16.59 -1.75
N SER A 16 4.90 15.74 -1.92
CA SER A 16 4.54 15.16 -3.22
C SER A 16 4.11 16.23 -4.21
N PHE A 17 3.38 17.25 -3.77
CA PHE A 17 3.03 18.41 -4.60
C PHE A 17 4.30 19.16 -5.07
N GLY A 18 5.24 19.41 -4.17
CA GLY A 18 6.48 20.08 -4.52
C GLY A 18 7.35 19.30 -5.51
N THR A 19 7.33 17.96 -5.45
CA THR A 19 8.12 17.13 -6.37
C THR A 19 7.67 17.24 -7.82
N LEU A 20 6.39 17.58 -8.08
CA LEU A 20 5.86 17.77 -9.45
C LEU A 20 6.61 18.83 -10.24
N PHE A 21 7.07 19.88 -9.57
CA PHE A 21 7.65 21.07 -10.22
C PHE A 21 9.17 21.16 -10.04
N ASN A 22 9.80 20.13 -9.50
CA ASN A 22 11.22 20.18 -9.14
C ASN A 22 12.18 20.09 -10.33
N ASP A 23 11.73 19.61 -11.48
CA ASP A 23 12.59 19.36 -12.65
C ASP A 23 12.34 20.30 -13.83
N ILE A 24 11.66 21.42 -13.58
CA ILE A 24 11.40 22.43 -14.61
C ILE A 24 12.70 23.14 -15.00
N THR A 25 12.94 23.22 -16.30
CA THR A 25 14.13 23.85 -16.88
C THR A 25 13.75 24.84 -17.96
N ILE A 26 14.54 25.90 -18.09
CA ILE A 26 14.43 26.86 -19.20
C ILE A 26 15.64 26.74 -20.11
N LYS A 27 15.42 26.96 -21.42
CA LYS A 27 16.46 27.00 -22.43
C LYS A 27 16.65 28.46 -22.89
N LYS A 28 17.89 28.89 -22.95
CA LYS A 28 18.26 30.17 -23.53
C LYS A 28 18.92 29.93 -24.87
N SER A 29 18.34 30.50 -25.93
CA SER A 29 18.87 30.43 -27.29
C SER A 29 19.63 31.70 -27.62
N ASP A 30 20.58 31.60 -28.53
CA ASP A 30 21.26 32.73 -29.15
C ASP A 30 20.45 33.27 -30.36
N SER A 31 20.89 34.36 -30.96
CA SER A 31 20.30 34.97 -32.17
C SER A 31 20.20 34.01 -33.36
N SER A 32 20.93 32.89 -33.35
CA SER A 32 20.92 31.83 -34.36
C SER A 32 19.98 30.66 -34.03
N ASP A 33 19.17 30.77 -32.95
CA ASP A 33 18.28 29.74 -32.42
C ASP A 33 19.00 28.51 -31.84
N ASP A 34 20.33 28.59 -31.66
CA ASP A 34 21.12 27.53 -31.00
C ASP A 34 20.98 27.64 -29.47
N VAL A 35 20.74 26.51 -28.81
CA VAL A 35 20.64 26.44 -27.35
C VAL A 35 21.99 26.69 -26.69
N VAL A 36 22.16 27.86 -26.08
CA VAL A 36 23.42 28.26 -25.42
C VAL A 36 23.50 27.74 -24.00
N SER A 37 22.38 27.72 -23.27
CA SER A 37 22.36 27.24 -21.89
C SER A 37 21.01 26.65 -21.49
N VAL A 38 21.05 25.63 -20.62
CA VAL A 38 19.89 25.05 -19.96
C VAL A 38 20.00 25.36 -18.47
N VAL A 39 19.00 26.03 -17.91
CA VAL A 39 18.98 26.44 -16.51
C VAL A 39 17.83 25.76 -15.79
N LYS A 40 18.13 25.01 -14.74
CA LYS A 40 17.11 24.44 -13.85
C LYS A 40 16.53 25.55 -12.99
N VAL A 41 15.19 25.66 -12.94
CA VAL A 41 14.48 26.65 -12.14
C VAL A 41 14.38 26.16 -10.69
N PRO A 42 15.00 26.86 -9.72
CA PRO A 42 14.94 26.43 -8.32
C PRO A 42 13.53 26.62 -7.75
N LEU A 43 13.06 25.57 -7.05
CA LEU A 43 11.80 25.55 -6.33
C LEU A 43 12.05 25.63 -4.83
N ALA A 44 11.23 26.39 -4.09
CA ALA A 44 11.30 26.47 -2.65
C ALA A 44 9.91 26.50 -2.01
N TYR A 45 9.78 25.90 -0.81
CA TYR A 45 8.56 26.01 -0.02
C TYR A 45 8.54 27.30 0.78
N GLY A 46 7.48 28.07 0.66
CA GLY A 46 7.25 29.27 1.46
C GLY A 46 6.44 30.32 0.72
N PRO A 47 5.91 31.32 1.46
CA PRO A 47 5.10 32.38 0.90
C PRO A 47 5.87 33.26 -0.08
N THR A 48 5.22 33.64 -1.16
CA THR A 48 5.77 34.50 -2.23
C THR A 48 6.35 35.78 -1.69
N GLN A 49 5.69 36.41 -0.72
CA GLN A 49 6.13 37.64 -0.08
C GLN A 49 7.53 37.56 0.55
N LYS A 50 7.88 36.39 1.11
CA LYS A 50 9.23 36.17 1.67
C LYS A 50 10.32 36.23 0.61
N PHE A 51 10.03 35.82 -0.60
CA PHE A 51 10.98 35.85 -1.72
C PHE A 51 11.03 37.24 -2.36
N LEU A 52 9.88 37.88 -2.49
CA LEU A 52 9.82 39.30 -2.98
C LEU A 52 10.57 40.26 -2.04
N ALA A 53 10.34 40.14 -0.74
CA ALA A 53 11.07 40.98 0.25
C ALA A 53 12.59 40.76 0.18
N ARG A 54 13.06 39.57 -0.14
CA ARG A 54 14.50 39.30 -0.35
C ARG A 54 15.04 39.87 -1.66
N LEU A 55 14.20 40.02 -2.67
CA LEU A 55 14.58 40.66 -3.92
C LEU A 55 14.71 42.17 -3.74
N GLU A 56 13.88 42.79 -2.87
CA GLU A 56 13.90 44.23 -2.54
C GLU A 56 15.06 44.62 -1.62
N GLN A 57 15.50 43.71 -0.74
CA GLN A 57 16.65 43.93 0.12
C GLN A 57 17.90 44.11 -0.72
N SER A 58 18.44 45.35 -0.72
CA SER A 58 19.74 45.63 -1.33
C SER A 58 20.78 44.67 -0.79
N PRO A 59 21.60 44.01 -1.65
CA PRO A 59 22.65 43.13 -1.19
C PRO A 59 23.60 43.93 -0.33
N ASP A 60 23.77 43.51 0.93
CA ASP A 60 24.84 44.02 1.79
C ASP A 60 26.16 43.74 1.06
N LEU A 61 27.00 44.75 0.91
CA LEU A 61 28.26 44.68 0.15
C LEU A 61 29.17 43.52 0.56
N ASN A 62 28.96 42.95 1.74
CA ASN A 62 29.71 41.85 2.28
C ASN A 62 29.03 40.44 2.12
N LYS A 63 27.81 40.37 1.60
CA LYS A 63 27.10 39.08 1.37
C LYS A 63 26.38 39.11 0.02
N PRO A 64 26.99 38.63 -1.06
CA PRO A 64 26.42 38.65 -2.40
C PRO A 64 25.38 37.52 -2.60
N PHE A 65 24.37 37.45 -1.77
CA PHE A 65 23.24 36.53 -1.98
C PHE A 65 22.02 37.29 -2.47
N ALA A 66 22.14 37.83 -3.68
CA ALA A 66 20.96 38.19 -4.46
C ALA A 66 20.25 36.87 -4.86
N ILE A 67 18.95 36.80 -4.60
CA ILE A 67 18.12 35.72 -5.15
C ILE A 67 18.15 35.84 -6.66
N THR A 68 18.61 34.80 -7.33
CA THR A 68 18.63 34.74 -8.80
C THR A 68 17.24 34.39 -9.33
N LEU A 69 16.77 35.13 -10.34
CA LEU A 69 15.62 34.79 -11.15
C LEU A 69 16.07 34.07 -12.42
N PRO A 70 15.30 33.14 -12.97
CA PRO A 70 13.95 32.71 -12.58
C PRO A 70 13.93 31.82 -11.32
N ARG A 71 12.82 31.87 -10.59
CA ARG A 71 12.59 31.08 -9.38
C ARG A 71 11.13 30.74 -9.21
N MET A 72 10.86 29.59 -8.59
CA MET A 72 9.52 29.18 -8.18
C MET A 72 9.43 29.05 -6.65
N SER A 73 8.27 29.36 -6.13
CA SER A 73 7.91 29.06 -4.74
C SER A 73 6.53 28.46 -4.68
N PHE A 74 6.29 27.57 -3.72
CA PHE A 74 4.95 27.08 -3.46
C PHE A 74 4.64 27.09 -1.99
N GLU A 75 3.37 27.27 -1.67
CA GLU A 75 2.87 27.21 -0.31
C GLU A 75 1.53 26.50 -0.21
N PHE A 76 1.29 25.92 0.94
CA PHE A 76 -0.02 25.43 1.34
C PHE A 76 -0.81 26.58 1.94
N THR A 77 -1.93 26.94 1.31
CA THR A 77 -2.70 28.14 1.67
C THR A 77 -3.92 27.85 2.52
N GLY A 78 -4.46 26.64 2.47
CA GLY A 78 -5.65 26.32 3.25
C GLY A 78 -6.15 24.89 3.12
N LEU A 79 -7.04 24.53 4.05
CA LEU A 79 -7.70 23.23 4.12
C LEU A 79 -9.21 23.44 4.23
N THR A 80 -9.98 22.84 3.32
CA THR A 80 -11.44 22.95 3.29
C THR A 80 -12.07 21.55 3.28
N TYR A 81 -13.07 21.34 4.14
CA TYR A 81 -13.84 20.10 4.15
C TYR A 81 -14.67 19.96 2.86
N ASP A 82 -14.63 18.78 2.24
CA ASP A 82 -15.41 18.49 1.04
C ASP A 82 -16.64 17.65 1.37
N SER A 83 -17.79 18.31 1.49
CA SER A 83 -19.05 17.66 1.80
C SER A 83 -19.58 16.77 0.67
N SER A 84 -19.16 16.99 -0.57
CA SER A 84 -19.62 16.20 -1.73
C SER A 84 -19.08 14.78 -1.73
N ARG A 85 -17.90 14.57 -1.15
CA ARG A 85 -17.24 13.26 -1.02
C ARG A 85 -17.44 12.62 0.34
N LYS A 86 -18.37 13.14 1.17
CA LYS A 86 -18.63 12.65 2.51
C LYS A 86 -19.07 11.18 2.49
N VAL A 87 -18.42 10.34 3.30
CA VAL A 87 -18.83 8.97 3.60
C VAL A 87 -19.53 8.93 4.96
N THR A 88 -20.33 7.89 5.22
CA THR A 88 -21.04 7.69 6.48
C THR A 88 -20.06 7.63 7.65
N THR A 89 -20.33 8.42 8.70
CA THR A 89 -19.42 8.57 9.87
C THR A 89 -19.29 7.31 10.72
N THR A 90 -20.27 6.40 10.64
CA THR A 90 -20.29 5.14 11.41
C THR A 90 -19.60 3.99 10.68
N GLN A 91 -19.30 4.17 9.41
CA GLN A 91 -18.65 3.12 8.62
C GLN A 91 -17.18 3.00 8.98
N THR A 92 -16.75 1.76 9.18
CA THR A 92 -15.37 1.41 9.48
C THR A 92 -14.90 0.39 8.47
N PHE A 93 -13.60 0.38 8.20
CA PHE A 93 -12.97 -0.67 7.42
C PHE A 93 -11.88 -1.36 8.26
N THR A 94 -11.65 -2.61 7.96
CA THR A 94 -10.67 -3.45 8.66
C THR A 94 -9.63 -3.90 7.64
N VAL A 95 -8.37 -3.75 7.99
CA VAL A 95 -7.22 -4.15 7.16
C VAL A 95 -6.36 -5.12 7.98
N LYS A 96 -5.75 -6.10 7.34
CA LYS A 96 -4.75 -6.96 7.98
C LYS A 96 -3.60 -6.09 8.51
N ASP A 97 -3.11 -6.37 9.71
CA ASP A 97 -1.92 -5.71 10.24
C ASP A 97 -0.69 -6.22 9.45
N PRO A 98 0.05 -5.35 8.75
CA PRO A 98 1.23 -5.79 8.01
C PRO A 98 2.33 -6.36 8.91
N ASP A 99 2.32 -6.02 10.20
CA ASP A 99 3.29 -6.45 11.19
C ASP A 99 2.87 -7.74 11.95
N SER A 100 1.68 -8.30 11.64
CA SER A 100 1.14 -9.47 12.35
C SER A 100 0.34 -10.37 11.43
N ALA A 101 0.56 -11.68 11.53
CA ALA A 101 -0.17 -12.69 10.75
C ALA A 101 -1.64 -12.82 11.15
N THR A 102 -1.98 -12.51 12.40
CA THR A 102 -3.29 -12.79 13.01
C THR A 102 -4.10 -11.54 13.36
N ASP A 103 -3.43 -10.39 13.49
CA ASP A 103 -4.08 -9.16 13.94
C ASP A 103 -4.65 -8.36 12.78
N THR A 104 -5.72 -7.63 13.07
CA THR A 104 -6.31 -6.68 12.14
C THR A 104 -6.32 -5.28 12.73
N LYS A 105 -6.13 -4.28 11.87
CA LYS A 105 -6.30 -2.87 12.23
C LYS A 105 -7.65 -2.38 11.73
N LYS A 106 -8.39 -1.70 12.59
CA LYS A 106 -9.68 -1.11 12.28
C LYS A 106 -9.56 0.41 12.29
N SER A 107 -10.05 1.05 11.26
CA SER A 107 -10.13 2.51 11.19
C SER A 107 -11.51 2.96 10.72
N TYR A 108 -11.90 4.17 11.12
CA TYR A 108 -13.07 4.81 10.53
C TYR A 108 -12.76 5.24 9.10
N MET A 109 -13.81 5.34 8.27
CA MET A 109 -13.67 5.86 6.92
C MET A 109 -13.02 7.25 6.94
N PRO A 110 -12.11 7.53 5.98
CA PRO A 110 -11.39 8.78 5.96
C PRO A 110 -12.29 9.97 5.64
N VAL A 111 -11.93 11.10 6.20
CA VAL A 111 -12.64 12.36 5.99
C VAL A 111 -12.06 13.09 4.80
N PRO A 112 -12.88 13.46 3.79
CA PRO A 112 -12.40 14.16 2.60
C PRO A 112 -12.12 15.64 2.89
N TYR A 113 -10.94 16.07 2.47
CA TYR A 113 -10.52 17.47 2.52
C TYR A 113 -9.87 17.91 1.21
N ASN A 114 -10.07 19.17 0.86
CA ASN A 114 -9.42 19.86 -0.23
C ASN A 114 -8.28 20.69 0.33
N MET A 115 -7.05 20.44 -0.13
CA MET A 115 -5.86 21.21 0.20
C MET A 115 -5.61 22.22 -0.90
N ALA A 116 -5.63 23.51 -0.55
CA ALA A 116 -5.31 24.59 -1.49
C ALA A 116 -3.80 24.84 -1.49
N PHE A 117 -3.24 24.93 -2.70
CA PHE A 117 -1.83 25.26 -2.94
C PHE A 117 -1.73 26.44 -3.87
N GLU A 118 -0.71 27.24 -3.67
CA GLU A 118 -0.32 28.32 -4.55
C GLU A 118 1.12 28.10 -5.02
N LEU A 119 1.33 28.07 -6.34
CA LEU A 119 2.64 28.02 -6.97
C LEU A 119 2.90 29.39 -7.60
N SER A 120 3.95 30.05 -7.17
CA SER A 120 4.37 31.33 -7.69
C SER A 120 5.64 31.20 -8.51
N ILE A 121 5.60 31.71 -9.72
CA ILE A 121 6.71 31.73 -10.67
C ILE A 121 7.18 33.17 -10.80
N MET A 122 8.42 33.41 -10.42
CA MET A 122 9.05 34.73 -10.44
C MET A 122 10.11 34.77 -11.53
N THR A 123 9.95 35.68 -12.51
CA THR A 123 10.89 35.80 -13.62
C THR A 123 11.20 37.26 -13.89
N LYS A 124 12.27 37.51 -14.60
CA LYS A 124 12.62 38.86 -15.11
C LYS A 124 12.13 39.06 -16.55
N LEU A 125 12.12 37.99 -17.35
CA LEU A 125 11.72 38.00 -18.74
C LEU A 125 10.41 37.23 -18.89
N ASN A 126 9.51 37.73 -19.74
CA ASN A 126 8.24 37.09 -20.02
C ASN A 126 8.43 35.74 -20.75
N ASP A 127 9.44 35.65 -21.61
CA ASP A 127 9.78 34.44 -22.33
C ASP A 127 10.14 33.27 -21.37
N ASP A 128 10.96 33.56 -20.36
CA ASP A 128 11.29 32.59 -19.30
C ASP A 128 10.04 32.11 -18.57
N ALA A 129 9.08 33.02 -18.30
CA ALA A 129 7.83 32.66 -17.63
C ALA A 129 6.94 31.76 -18.51
N LEU A 130 6.81 32.08 -19.78
CA LEU A 130 6.01 31.32 -20.73
C LEU A 130 6.57 29.91 -20.91
N GLN A 131 7.90 29.75 -21.02
CA GLN A 131 8.55 28.45 -21.08
C GLN A 131 8.23 27.58 -19.85
N ILE A 132 8.19 28.17 -18.65
CA ILE A 132 7.84 27.45 -17.42
C ILE A 132 6.36 27.06 -17.41
N VAL A 133 5.47 28.00 -17.75
CA VAL A 133 4.03 27.77 -17.73
C VAL A 133 3.62 26.72 -18.76
N GLU A 134 4.18 26.75 -19.98
CA GLU A 134 3.92 25.74 -21.00
C GLU A 134 4.38 24.34 -20.62
N GLN A 135 5.39 24.20 -19.77
CA GLN A 135 5.80 22.91 -19.25
C GLN A 135 4.83 22.36 -18.20
N ILE A 136 4.05 23.21 -17.53
CA ILE A 136 3.13 22.83 -16.46
C ILE A 136 1.74 22.49 -17.00
N LEU A 137 1.17 23.36 -17.83
CA LEU A 137 -0.24 23.33 -18.21
C LEU A 137 -0.72 22.03 -18.86
N PRO A 138 0.03 21.40 -19.78
CA PRO A 138 -0.45 20.20 -20.49
C PRO A 138 -0.68 18.99 -19.58
N TYR A 139 -0.10 18.96 -18.39
CA TYR A 139 -0.28 17.86 -17.44
C TYR A 139 -1.61 17.94 -16.65
N PHE A 140 -2.27 19.12 -16.67
CA PHE A 140 -3.51 19.35 -15.92
C PHE A 140 -4.74 19.36 -16.84
N GLN A 141 -5.31 18.16 -17.14
CA GLN A 141 -6.47 17.98 -17.99
C GLN A 141 -7.57 17.14 -17.29
N PRO A 142 -8.42 17.67 -16.49
CA PRO A 142 -8.34 18.86 -15.66
C PRO A 142 -7.50 18.63 -14.40
N ALA A 143 -7.12 17.37 -14.10
CA ALA A 143 -6.39 17.02 -12.90
C ALA A 143 -5.18 16.13 -13.20
N TYR A 144 -4.15 16.29 -12.42
CA TYR A 144 -3.00 15.39 -12.34
C TYR A 144 -3.14 14.51 -11.10
N ASN A 145 -2.99 13.19 -11.25
CA ASN A 145 -3.12 12.26 -10.13
C ASN A 145 -1.75 11.99 -9.48
N LEU A 146 -1.67 12.29 -8.19
CA LEU A 146 -0.51 12.01 -7.34
C LEU A 146 -0.77 10.74 -6.54
N SER A 147 0.03 9.70 -6.73
CA SER A 147 -0.01 8.51 -5.86
C SER A 147 0.76 8.79 -4.58
N VAL A 148 0.04 8.88 -3.47
CA VAL A 148 0.62 9.18 -2.15
C VAL A 148 0.26 8.07 -1.18
N GLU A 149 1.25 7.57 -0.44
CA GLU A 149 1.02 6.70 0.70
C GLU A 149 0.51 7.51 1.89
N LEU A 150 -0.78 7.41 2.17
CA LEU A 150 -1.44 8.22 3.18
C LEU A 150 -1.23 7.69 4.59
N VAL A 151 -1.27 6.38 4.78
CA VAL A 151 -1.12 5.75 6.10
C VAL A 151 -0.20 4.55 5.99
N GLU A 152 1.01 4.69 6.52
CA GLU A 152 2.04 3.64 6.49
C GLU A 152 1.64 2.41 7.31
N SER A 153 1.02 2.62 8.48
CA SER A 153 0.63 1.54 9.40
C SER A 153 -0.37 0.55 8.84
N ILE A 154 -1.04 0.87 7.73
CA ILE A 154 -2.00 0.02 7.02
C ILE A 154 -1.68 -0.07 5.52
N GLN A 155 -0.52 0.45 5.10
CA GLN A 155 -0.04 0.49 3.70
C GLN A 155 -1.07 1.09 2.71
N GLU A 156 -1.87 2.05 3.18
CA GLU A 156 -2.90 2.67 2.35
C GLU A 156 -2.30 3.70 1.40
N LYS A 157 -2.32 3.36 0.11
CA LYS A 157 -1.92 4.25 -1.00
C LYS A 157 -3.15 4.75 -1.72
N ARG A 158 -3.20 6.05 -2.01
CA ARG A 158 -4.29 6.63 -2.81
C ARG A 158 -3.77 7.61 -3.82
N ASP A 159 -4.48 7.67 -4.93
CA ASP A 159 -4.29 8.71 -5.93
C ASP A 159 -5.06 9.95 -5.50
N ILE A 160 -4.30 11.04 -5.35
CA ILE A 160 -4.82 12.36 -4.99
C ILE A 160 -4.89 13.19 -6.27
N PRO A 161 -6.09 13.48 -6.79
CA PRO A 161 -6.21 14.38 -7.92
C PRO A 161 -5.88 15.82 -7.50
N VAL A 162 -4.94 16.43 -8.21
CA VAL A 162 -4.56 17.83 -8.09
C VAL A 162 -5.12 18.58 -9.28
N VAL A 163 -6.05 19.47 -9.03
CA VAL A 163 -6.75 20.27 -10.05
C VAL A 163 -6.14 21.66 -10.11
N LEU A 164 -5.81 22.13 -11.30
CA LEU A 164 -5.45 23.53 -11.53
C LEU A 164 -6.73 24.36 -11.65
N GLU A 165 -6.94 25.33 -10.77
CA GLU A 165 -8.16 26.14 -10.71
C GLU A 165 -8.04 27.46 -11.46
N ASN A 166 -6.93 28.15 -11.24
CA ASN A 166 -6.75 29.50 -11.79
C ASN A 166 -5.28 29.83 -12.01
N ILE A 167 -5.04 30.71 -12.97
CA ILE A 167 -3.73 31.29 -13.26
C ILE A 167 -3.91 32.82 -13.31
N THR A 168 -3.14 33.52 -12.52
CA THR A 168 -3.08 34.97 -12.53
C THR A 168 -1.68 35.44 -12.87
N MET A 169 -1.59 36.52 -13.65
CA MET A 169 -0.33 37.19 -13.96
C MET A 169 -0.36 38.58 -13.34
N SER A 170 0.68 38.94 -12.64
CA SER A 170 0.92 40.30 -12.14
C SER A 170 2.27 40.75 -12.64
N ASP A 171 2.28 41.93 -13.24
CA ASP A 171 3.49 42.65 -13.65
C ASP A 171 3.65 43.82 -12.69
N GLU A 172 4.41 43.62 -11.64
CA GLU A 172 4.69 44.67 -10.67
C GLU A 172 5.78 45.57 -11.22
N TYR A 173 5.33 46.69 -11.76
CA TYR A 173 6.16 47.77 -12.19
C TYR A 173 5.92 48.97 -11.24
N GLU A 174 6.73 49.07 -10.22
CA GLU A 174 6.71 50.22 -9.31
C GLU A 174 7.94 51.10 -9.52
N GLY A 175 7.73 52.31 -10.00
CA GLY A 175 8.70 53.40 -9.97
C GLY A 175 9.59 53.54 -11.20
N ASP A 176 10.77 54.08 -10.99
CA ASP A 176 11.73 54.57 -11.96
C ASP A 176 12.26 53.48 -12.92
N TYR A 177 12.68 53.85 -14.13
CA TYR A 177 13.27 52.96 -15.16
C TYR A 177 14.47 52.14 -14.69
N THR A 178 14.97 52.42 -13.48
CA THR A 178 16.07 51.69 -12.83
C THR A 178 15.61 50.60 -11.88
N SER A 179 14.30 50.53 -11.55
CA SER A 179 13.79 49.52 -10.62
C SER A 179 13.66 48.14 -11.29
N ARG A 180 13.89 47.10 -10.49
CA ARG A 180 13.88 45.70 -10.96
C ARG A 180 12.44 45.27 -11.22
N ARG A 181 12.12 45.01 -12.49
CA ARG A 181 10.85 44.43 -12.89
C ARG A 181 10.82 42.92 -12.52
N VAL A 182 9.77 42.49 -11.83
CA VAL A 182 9.49 41.09 -11.54
C VAL A 182 8.13 40.74 -12.12
N LEU A 183 8.12 39.76 -13.00
CA LEU A 183 6.90 39.15 -13.51
C LEU A 183 6.52 38.01 -12.57
N LEU A 184 5.31 38.07 -12.04
CA LEU A 184 4.77 37.06 -11.12
C LEU A 184 3.59 36.34 -11.76
N TYR A 185 3.75 35.03 -11.97
CA TYR A 185 2.64 34.13 -12.31
C TYR A 185 2.26 33.36 -11.08
N THR A 186 0.99 33.35 -10.73
CA THR A 186 0.44 32.64 -9.60
C THR A 186 -0.56 31.61 -10.10
N LEU A 187 -0.26 30.33 -9.87
CA LEU A 187 -1.10 29.18 -10.22
C LEU A 187 -1.71 28.64 -8.93
N ARG A 188 -3.04 28.51 -8.91
CA ARG A 188 -3.77 27.96 -7.77
C ARG A 188 -4.24 26.56 -8.07
N PHE A 189 -3.97 25.67 -7.12
CA PHE A 189 -4.31 24.24 -7.22
C PHE A 189 -5.11 23.79 -6.02
N THR A 190 -5.98 22.81 -6.26
CA THR A 190 -6.70 22.09 -5.22
C THR A 190 -6.38 20.60 -5.29
N ALA A 191 -5.76 20.07 -4.25
CA ALA A 191 -5.52 18.64 -4.08
C ALA A 191 -6.63 18.01 -3.24
N LYS A 192 -7.32 17.00 -3.80
CA LYS A 192 -8.47 16.34 -3.15
C LYS A 192 -7.99 15.15 -2.32
N THR A 193 -7.59 15.41 -1.09
CA THR A 193 -7.03 14.40 -0.17
C THR A 193 -8.06 13.81 0.78
N TYR A 194 -7.62 12.83 1.56
CA TYR A 194 -8.37 12.18 2.62
C TYR A 194 -7.56 12.15 3.90
N LEU A 195 -8.17 12.51 5.02
CA LEU A 195 -7.56 12.43 6.34
C LEU A 195 -8.08 11.19 7.07
N PHE A 196 -7.17 10.34 7.48
CA PHE A 196 -7.44 9.12 8.23
C PHE A 196 -7.30 9.40 9.74
N GLY A 197 -8.22 8.82 10.51
CA GLY A 197 -8.12 8.77 11.96
C GLY A 197 -7.10 7.73 12.45
N PRO A 198 -7.04 7.50 13.77
CA PRO A 198 -6.20 6.47 14.34
C PRO A 198 -6.64 5.08 13.89
N ALA A 199 -5.68 4.21 13.59
CA ALA A 199 -5.90 2.81 13.32
C ALA A 199 -5.74 2.02 14.63
N THR A 200 -6.83 1.46 15.13
CA THR A 200 -6.84 0.68 16.37
C THR A 200 -6.57 -0.78 16.05
N LYS A 201 -5.64 -1.41 16.75
CA LYS A 201 -5.46 -2.86 16.67
C LYS A 201 -6.68 -3.55 17.26
N VAL A 202 -7.23 -4.47 16.49
CA VAL A 202 -8.33 -5.31 16.94
C VAL A 202 -7.88 -6.75 16.79
N THR A 203 -7.58 -7.38 17.91
CA THR A 203 -7.37 -8.83 17.94
C THR A 203 -8.74 -9.47 17.72
N LYS A 204 -8.98 -9.95 16.51
CA LYS A 204 -10.17 -10.73 16.20
C LYS A 204 -9.72 -12.11 15.80
N ASP A 205 -10.26 -13.10 16.50
CA ASP A 205 -10.13 -14.47 16.06
C ASP A 205 -10.76 -14.61 14.67
N ILE A 206 -9.98 -15.18 13.76
CA ILE A 206 -10.47 -15.57 12.44
C ILE A 206 -11.46 -16.70 12.66
N ILE A 207 -12.57 -16.74 11.92
CA ILE A 207 -13.51 -17.86 11.96
C ILE A 207 -12.79 -19.08 11.40
N LYS A 208 -12.31 -19.94 12.30
CA LYS A 208 -11.58 -21.17 11.96
C LYS A 208 -12.52 -22.35 11.68
N LYS A 209 -13.76 -22.28 12.15
CA LYS A 209 -14.75 -23.36 11.98
C LYS A 209 -16.17 -22.81 12.05
N ALA A 210 -16.99 -23.13 11.07
CA ALA A 210 -18.42 -22.90 11.11
C ALA A 210 -19.13 -24.23 11.32
N THR A 211 -19.95 -24.34 12.38
CA THR A 211 -20.77 -25.53 12.63
C THR A 211 -22.25 -25.20 12.53
N ILE A 212 -22.94 -25.86 11.65
CA ILE A 212 -24.38 -25.70 11.42
C ILE A 212 -25.07 -26.96 11.94
N ASN A 213 -25.95 -26.79 12.92
CA ASN A 213 -26.76 -27.87 13.45
C ASN A 213 -28.19 -27.73 12.94
N TYR A 214 -28.70 -28.75 12.30
CA TYR A 214 -30.10 -28.85 11.94
C TYR A 214 -30.82 -29.58 13.08
N ILE A 215 -31.83 -28.97 13.65
CA ILE A 215 -32.55 -29.45 14.81
C ILE A 215 -34.03 -29.58 14.42
N SER A 216 -34.62 -30.76 14.62
CA SER A 216 -36.07 -30.91 14.53
C SER A 216 -36.69 -30.67 15.89
N GLY A 217 -37.75 -29.87 15.94
CA GLY A 217 -38.42 -29.52 17.16
C GLY A 217 -38.79 -28.07 17.24
N LYS A 218 -39.69 -27.72 18.16
CA LYS A 218 -40.28 -26.42 18.30
C LYS A 218 -39.36 -25.40 18.99
N ASP A 219 -38.37 -25.89 19.76
CA ASP A 219 -37.40 -25.08 20.51
C ASP A 219 -35.99 -25.60 20.34
N SER A 220 -35.05 -24.68 20.16
CA SER A 220 -33.63 -25.00 20.01
C SER A 220 -32.98 -25.71 21.20
N THR A 221 -33.61 -25.64 22.38
CA THR A 221 -33.19 -26.27 23.64
C THR A 221 -33.72 -27.70 23.84
N SER A 222 -34.83 -28.04 23.20
CA SER A 222 -35.52 -29.34 23.38
C SER A 222 -35.57 -30.19 22.10
N GLY A 223 -35.05 -29.69 20.97
CA GLY A 223 -35.07 -30.38 19.71
C GLY A 223 -33.98 -31.47 19.61
N ILE A 224 -34.29 -32.54 18.88
CA ILE A 224 -33.31 -33.60 18.54
C ILE A 224 -32.45 -33.09 17.39
N ARG A 225 -31.13 -33.15 17.53
CA ARG A 225 -30.21 -32.86 16.44
C ARG A 225 -30.30 -33.96 15.40
N GLU A 226 -30.80 -33.63 14.23
CA GLU A 226 -30.91 -34.57 13.12
C GLU A 226 -29.65 -34.62 12.28
N TYR A 227 -29.04 -33.49 12.05
CA TYR A 227 -27.85 -33.36 11.22
C TYR A 227 -26.93 -32.23 11.68
N SER A 228 -25.62 -32.48 11.65
CA SER A 228 -24.63 -31.45 11.95
C SER A 228 -23.61 -31.42 10.81
N TYR A 229 -23.42 -30.22 10.26
CA TYR A 229 -22.43 -29.96 9.21
C TYR A 229 -21.40 -28.96 9.72
N SER A 230 -20.12 -29.30 9.61
CA SER A 230 -19.05 -28.38 9.95
C SER A 230 -18.19 -28.11 8.73
N VAL A 231 -17.94 -26.82 8.46
CA VAL A 231 -17.06 -26.35 7.41
C VAL A 231 -15.84 -25.74 8.07
N THR A 232 -14.69 -26.20 7.65
CA THR A 232 -13.39 -25.71 8.08
C THR A 232 -12.66 -25.28 6.82
N PRO A 233 -12.37 -23.98 6.62
CA PRO A 233 -11.57 -23.55 5.47
C PRO A 233 -10.18 -24.15 5.59
N ARG A 234 -9.66 -24.65 4.49
CA ARG A 234 -8.32 -25.22 4.37
C ARG A 234 -7.60 -24.57 3.21
N ALA A 235 -6.40 -24.09 3.45
CA ALA A 235 -5.52 -23.63 2.41
C ALA A 235 -4.80 -24.82 1.75
N ILE A 236 -4.33 -24.64 0.54
CA ILE A 236 -3.40 -25.56 -0.12
C ILE A 236 -2.06 -25.39 0.61
N LYS A 237 -1.65 -26.42 1.35
CA LYS A 237 -0.40 -26.38 2.12
C LYS A 237 0.76 -26.91 1.28
N ASN A 238 1.88 -26.20 1.35
CA ASN A 238 3.16 -26.69 0.86
C ASN A 238 3.95 -27.27 2.04
N TYR A 239 4.09 -28.58 2.07
CA TYR A 239 4.77 -29.31 3.16
C TYR A 239 6.26 -29.55 2.89
N ASP A 240 6.85 -28.92 1.88
CA ASP A 240 8.24 -29.15 1.43
C ASP A 240 9.31 -28.79 2.47
N GLY A 241 8.94 -28.03 3.52
CA GLY A 241 9.86 -27.60 4.58
C GLY A 241 9.99 -28.56 5.76
N ASP A 242 9.05 -29.49 5.94
CA ASP A 242 8.91 -30.34 7.14
C ASP A 242 9.27 -31.81 6.89
N VAL A 243 10.32 -32.06 6.11
CA VAL A 243 10.78 -33.40 5.81
C VAL A 243 11.25 -34.12 7.09
N ALA A 244 10.51 -35.13 7.50
CA ALA A 244 10.86 -35.95 8.67
C ALA A 244 11.74 -37.13 8.31
N THR A 245 11.54 -37.74 7.14
CA THR A 245 12.25 -38.93 6.66
C THR A 245 12.04 -39.08 5.15
N THR A 246 12.55 -40.20 4.58
CA THR A 246 12.36 -40.55 3.17
C THR A 246 11.80 -41.97 3.04
N LEU A 247 11.16 -42.28 1.91
CA LEU A 247 10.71 -43.61 1.59
C LEU A 247 11.90 -44.59 1.40
N ALA A 248 11.83 -45.75 2.05
CA ALA A 248 12.84 -46.79 1.90
C ALA A 248 12.69 -47.59 0.62
N ASP A 249 11.47 -47.76 0.11
CA ASP A 249 11.13 -48.52 -1.09
C ASP A 249 10.03 -47.85 -1.92
N ASP A 250 9.93 -48.25 -3.20
CA ASP A 250 8.85 -47.82 -4.10
C ASP A 250 7.49 -48.30 -3.56
N ILE A 251 6.51 -47.42 -3.58
CA ILE A 251 5.15 -47.75 -3.16
C ILE A 251 4.13 -47.51 -4.28
N THR A 252 3.14 -48.39 -4.36
CA THR A 252 2.00 -48.20 -5.26
C THR A 252 0.82 -47.58 -4.50
N ALA A 253 -0.16 -47.03 -5.24
CA ALA A 253 -1.35 -46.40 -4.67
C ALA A 253 -2.20 -47.32 -3.74
N LYS A 254 -2.00 -48.63 -3.77
CA LYS A 254 -2.84 -49.59 -3.04
C LYS A 254 -2.20 -50.20 -1.81
N VAL A 255 -0.93 -49.84 -1.50
CA VAL A 255 -0.24 -50.44 -0.35
C VAL A 255 -0.82 -49.90 0.97
N ALA A 256 -0.99 -50.82 1.94
CA ALA A 256 -1.44 -50.50 3.29
C ALA A 256 -0.27 -50.38 4.28
N TYR A 257 0.95 -50.68 3.84
CA TYR A 257 2.17 -50.60 4.63
C TYR A 257 3.24 -49.91 3.80
N ILE A 258 3.92 -48.96 4.41
CA ILE A 258 5.06 -48.23 3.80
C ILE A 258 6.27 -48.39 4.71
N GLU A 259 7.46 -48.45 4.12
CA GLU A 259 8.71 -48.48 4.86
C GLU A 259 9.47 -47.20 4.65
N VAL A 260 9.91 -46.55 5.74
CA VAL A 260 10.65 -45.30 5.74
C VAL A 260 12.08 -45.53 6.21
N ALA A 261 12.98 -44.63 5.86
CA ALA A 261 14.39 -44.74 6.25
C ALA A 261 14.57 -44.61 7.78
N ASP A 262 13.83 -43.76 8.42
CA ASP A 262 13.80 -43.57 9.87
C ASP A 262 12.38 -43.13 10.31
N ALA A 263 11.76 -43.88 11.20
CA ALA A 263 10.45 -43.53 11.75
C ALA A 263 10.50 -42.87 13.11
N SER A 264 11.68 -42.53 13.67
CA SER A 264 11.84 -41.97 15.02
C SER A 264 11.15 -40.63 15.20
N GLY A 265 11.03 -39.84 14.11
CA GLY A 265 10.35 -38.54 14.07
C GLY A 265 8.83 -38.61 13.86
N LEU A 266 8.26 -39.81 13.63
CA LEU A 266 6.86 -40.02 13.32
C LEU A 266 6.10 -40.59 14.52
N SER A 267 4.79 -40.36 14.56
CA SER A 267 3.90 -40.88 15.63
C SER A 267 2.73 -41.63 15.03
N ALA A 268 2.23 -42.66 15.74
CA ALA A 268 0.95 -43.23 15.38
C ALA A 268 -0.18 -42.23 15.60
N ASP A 269 -1.28 -42.43 14.92
CA ASP A 269 -2.44 -41.53 14.91
C ASP A 269 -2.12 -40.10 14.43
N SER A 270 -1.12 -39.94 13.55
CA SER A 270 -0.74 -38.70 12.90
C SER A 270 -0.81 -38.83 11.38
N TYR A 271 -0.67 -37.67 10.72
CA TYR A 271 -0.67 -37.57 9.27
C TYR A 271 0.72 -37.22 8.75
N ILE A 272 1.04 -37.78 7.59
CA ILE A 272 2.24 -37.46 6.80
C ILE A 272 1.85 -37.15 5.38
N VAL A 273 2.71 -36.42 4.69
CA VAL A 273 2.57 -36.05 3.29
C VAL A 273 3.71 -36.64 2.47
N ILE A 274 3.39 -37.18 1.30
CA ILE A 274 4.37 -37.57 0.29
C ILE A 274 3.95 -37.00 -1.05
N GLY A 275 4.68 -35.97 -1.53
CA GLY A 275 4.24 -35.15 -2.64
C GLY A 275 2.93 -34.43 -2.31
N GLU A 276 1.88 -34.68 -3.10
CA GLU A 276 0.54 -34.09 -2.88
C GLU A 276 -0.42 -35.00 -2.12
N GLU A 277 0.04 -36.16 -1.66
CA GLU A 277 -0.80 -37.15 -1.01
C GLU A 277 -0.68 -37.09 0.51
N GLU A 278 -1.82 -36.96 1.18
CA GLU A 278 -1.93 -37.05 2.62
C GLU A 278 -2.24 -38.49 3.06
N ILE A 279 -1.49 -38.99 4.04
CA ILE A 279 -1.48 -40.35 4.46
C ILE A 279 -1.60 -40.43 6.00
N TYR A 280 -2.59 -41.16 6.50
CA TYR A 280 -2.77 -41.38 7.95
C TYR A 280 -1.98 -42.58 8.44
N ILE A 281 -1.20 -42.40 9.50
CA ILE A 281 -0.44 -43.49 10.17
C ILE A 281 -1.31 -44.13 11.24
N LYS A 282 -1.66 -45.41 11.06
CA LYS A 282 -2.42 -46.20 12.03
C LYS A 282 -1.55 -46.75 13.16
N SER A 283 -0.37 -47.25 12.81
CA SER A 283 0.58 -47.83 13.77
C SER A 283 1.97 -47.84 13.16
N ILE A 284 2.99 -47.87 14.03
CA ILE A 284 4.40 -47.90 13.67
C ILE A 284 5.05 -49.14 14.31
N SER A 285 5.80 -49.94 13.51
CA SER A 285 6.58 -51.05 13.97
C SER A 285 7.98 -51.03 13.36
N GLY A 286 8.96 -50.54 14.13
CA GLY A 286 10.28 -50.19 13.58
C GLY A 286 10.13 -49.10 12.53
N ASN A 287 10.70 -49.31 11.34
CA ASN A 287 10.59 -48.37 10.22
C ASN A 287 9.38 -48.64 9.30
N LYS A 288 8.52 -49.55 9.70
CA LYS A 288 7.32 -49.95 8.92
C LYS A 288 6.06 -49.29 9.49
N LEU A 289 5.35 -48.54 8.66
CA LEU A 289 4.14 -47.82 8.99
C LEU A 289 2.93 -48.54 8.40
N ALA A 290 1.94 -48.83 9.23
CA ALA A 290 0.62 -49.23 8.74
C ALA A 290 -0.19 -47.96 8.45
N VAL A 291 -0.67 -47.77 7.23
CA VAL A 291 -1.23 -46.51 6.78
C VAL A 291 -2.60 -46.65 6.15
N ARG A 292 -3.30 -45.52 6.06
CA ARG A 292 -4.48 -45.29 5.22
C ARG A 292 -4.12 -44.19 4.23
N ARG A 293 -4.26 -44.49 2.95
CA ARG A 293 -3.83 -43.67 1.82
C ARG A 293 -4.95 -42.77 1.35
N GLY A 294 -4.55 -41.61 0.76
CA GLY A 294 -5.50 -40.70 0.13
C GLY A 294 -6.47 -40.05 1.13
N GLU A 295 -5.96 -39.60 2.25
CA GLU A 295 -6.75 -38.90 3.26
C GLU A 295 -7.02 -37.46 2.83
N ASP A 296 -7.99 -36.86 3.46
CA ASP A 296 -8.36 -35.47 3.36
C ASP A 296 -8.58 -34.94 1.92
N ASN A 297 -9.30 -35.74 1.12
CA ASN A 297 -9.61 -35.52 -0.30
C ASN A 297 -8.41 -35.58 -1.25
N THR A 298 -7.24 -36.02 -0.81
CA THR A 298 -6.11 -36.32 -1.68
C THR A 298 -6.29 -37.65 -2.40
N THR A 299 -5.56 -37.85 -3.50
CA THR A 299 -5.63 -39.10 -4.26
C THR A 299 -4.38 -39.92 -4.00
N ALA A 300 -4.59 -41.22 -3.62
CA ALA A 300 -3.47 -42.14 -3.45
C ALA A 300 -2.74 -42.35 -4.78
N THR A 301 -1.44 -42.08 -4.80
CA THR A 301 -0.56 -42.17 -5.97
C THR A 301 0.62 -43.09 -5.71
N ALA A 302 1.36 -43.44 -6.75
CA ALA A 302 2.60 -44.19 -6.60
C ALA A 302 3.74 -43.23 -6.28
N HIS A 303 4.60 -43.58 -5.31
CA HIS A 303 5.78 -42.81 -4.97
C HIS A 303 7.04 -43.66 -5.07
N VAL A 304 8.15 -43.02 -5.46
CA VAL A 304 9.42 -43.72 -5.65
C VAL A 304 10.23 -43.74 -4.36
N LYS A 305 11.13 -44.68 -4.26
CA LYS A 305 12.14 -44.75 -3.19
C LYS A 305 12.90 -43.42 -3.10
N GLY A 306 13.12 -42.96 -1.87
CA GLY A 306 13.80 -41.70 -1.62
C GLY A 306 12.89 -40.46 -1.71
N ALA A 307 11.59 -40.62 -2.00
CA ALA A 307 10.66 -39.50 -1.93
C ALA A 307 10.58 -38.97 -0.48
N ASP A 308 10.52 -37.68 -0.34
CA ASP A 308 10.44 -37.00 0.95
C ASP A 308 9.10 -37.30 1.63
N VAL A 309 9.18 -37.62 2.92
CA VAL A 309 8.04 -37.87 3.79
C VAL A 309 7.95 -36.71 4.78
N GLY A 310 7.02 -35.80 4.53
CA GLY A 310 6.75 -34.65 5.37
C GLY A 310 5.86 -35.00 6.56
N LYS A 311 6.11 -34.39 7.71
CA LYS A 311 5.29 -34.51 8.90
C LYS A 311 4.30 -33.38 8.96
N ILE A 312 3.02 -33.69 9.10
CA ILE A 312 2.00 -32.65 9.34
C ILE A 312 2.01 -32.33 10.84
N THR A 313 2.37 -31.10 11.17
CA THR A 313 2.42 -30.58 12.52
C THR A 313 1.08 -29.91 12.91
N ALA A 314 0.95 -29.51 14.17
CA ALA A 314 -0.19 -28.71 14.60
C ALA A 314 -0.24 -27.33 13.92
N ALA A 315 0.92 -26.83 13.49
CA ALA A 315 1.00 -25.59 12.71
C ALA A 315 0.45 -25.77 11.30
N ASP A 316 0.76 -26.88 10.63
CA ASP A 316 0.22 -27.20 9.31
C ASP A 316 -1.28 -27.48 9.33
N ASN A 317 -1.79 -27.93 10.47
CA ASN A 317 -3.22 -28.01 10.74
C ASN A 317 -3.84 -26.67 11.13
N ALA A 318 -3.05 -25.59 11.30
CA ALA A 318 -3.60 -24.26 11.42
C ALA A 318 -4.32 -23.92 10.11
N LEU A 319 -5.60 -23.56 10.24
CA LEU A 319 -6.53 -23.48 9.11
C LEU A 319 -6.18 -22.37 8.13
N ILE A 320 -5.49 -21.33 8.61
CA ILE A 320 -5.10 -20.15 7.83
C ILE A 320 -3.79 -19.60 8.41
N GLU A 321 -2.78 -19.48 7.57
CA GLU A 321 -1.48 -18.89 7.89
C GLU A 321 -1.11 -17.81 6.87
N GLU A 322 -0.12 -17.02 7.19
CA GLU A 322 0.39 -16.02 6.26
C GLU A 322 1.09 -16.69 5.07
N GLY A 323 0.66 -16.34 3.85
CA GLY A 323 1.17 -16.94 2.63
C GLY A 323 0.43 -18.18 2.16
N ASP A 324 -0.61 -18.61 2.89
CA ASP A 324 -1.43 -19.74 2.47
C ASP A 324 -2.07 -19.51 1.10
N ASP A 325 -1.99 -20.50 0.24
CA ASP A 325 -2.66 -20.55 -1.06
C ASP A 325 -4.07 -21.16 -0.91
N PHE A 326 -5.08 -20.44 -1.36
CA PHE A 326 -6.47 -20.90 -1.38
C PHE A 326 -6.93 -21.26 -2.80
N GLY A 327 -6.02 -21.39 -3.76
CA GLY A 327 -6.32 -21.71 -5.15
C GLY A 327 -6.94 -20.53 -5.93
N PHE A 328 -6.84 -19.31 -5.41
CA PHE A 328 -7.26 -18.09 -6.11
C PHE A 328 -6.06 -17.49 -6.82
N ASP A 329 -5.97 -17.67 -8.12
CA ASP A 329 -4.89 -17.13 -8.97
C ASP A 329 -5.06 -15.66 -9.34
N GLY A 330 -6.07 -15.00 -8.79
CA GLY A 330 -6.32 -13.56 -9.00
C GLY A 330 -6.85 -13.19 -10.38
N THR A 331 -7.19 -14.15 -11.20
CA THR A 331 -7.84 -13.91 -12.50
C THR A 331 -9.35 -14.00 -12.33
N PHE A 332 -10.00 -12.86 -12.17
CA PHE A 332 -11.46 -12.70 -12.27
C PHE A 332 -11.78 -11.86 -13.50
#